data_520e269ab21b5221a37132900fc0a80b
#
_entry.id   520e269ab21b5221a37132900fc0a80b
#
_cell.length_a   1.000
_cell.length_b   1.000
_cell.length_c   1.000
_cell.angle_alpha   90.00
_cell.angle_beta   90.00
_cell.angle_gamma   90.00
#
_symmetry.space_group_name_H-M   'P 1'
#
loop_
_entity.id
_entity.type
_entity.pdbx_description
1 polymer ?
#
loop_
_entity_poly.entity_id
_entity_poly.type
_entity_poly.pdbx_seq_one_letter_code
_entity_poly.pdbx_strand_id
1 'polypeptide(L)'
;MPDKVIDYELLGEMIDCVKREVGLRYAVYPKLITSGKMTKEQAEKEKRLMYAVQRCLQKNYDGKAPAEVQQALFNTELYKKQERNFY
;
A
#
# COMPACT_ATOMS: atom_id res chain seq x y z
N MET A 1 1.78 18.00 -15.92
CA MET A 1 2.68 17.83 -14.78
C MET A 1 4.11 17.81 -15.24
N PRO A 2 4.97 18.57 -14.63
CA PRO A 2 6.39 18.46 -14.94
C PRO A 2 6.89 17.05 -14.62
N ASP A 3 7.85 16.61 -15.40
CA ASP A 3 8.44 15.30 -15.24
C ASP A 3 9.31 15.28 -13.98
N LYS A 4 8.66 15.00 -12.86
CA LYS A 4 9.35 14.94 -11.59
C LYS A 4 9.88 13.53 -11.38
N VAL A 5 11.15 13.43 -11.07
CA VAL A 5 11.75 12.14 -10.73
C VAL A 5 11.10 11.61 -9.46
N ILE A 6 10.68 10.34 -9.49
CA ILE A 6 10.12 9.70 -8.31
C ILE A 6 11.28 9.28 -7.42
N ASP A 7 11.47 10.03 -6.34
CA ASP A 7 12.51 9.75 -5.37
C ASP A 7 11.97 9.08 -4.11
N TYR A 8 12.84 8.84 -3.15
CA TYR A 8 12.51 8.17 -1.90
C TYR A 8 11.41 8.92 -1.12
N GLU A 9 11.52 10.24 -1.03
CA GLU A 9 10.54 11.05 -0.29
C GLU A 9 9.17 11.03 -0.96
N LEU A 10 9.14 11.17 -2.26
CA LEU A 10 7.89 11.15 -3.01
C LEU A 10 7.21 9.78 -2.88
N LEU A 11 7.98 8.71 -2.94
CA LEU A 11 7.42 7.37 -2.74
C LEU A 11 6.81 7.21 -1.36
N GLY A 12 7.45 7.78 -0.34
CA GLY A 12 6.89 7.77 1.02
C GLY A 12 5.54 8.47 1.07
N GLU A 13 5.41 9.62 0.42
CA GLU A 13 4.14 10.35 0.35
C GLU A 13 3.10 9.57 -0.42
N MET A 14 3.50 8.91 -1.50
CA MET A 14 2.59 8.08 -2.29
C MET A 14 2.06 6.91 -1.47
N ILE A 15 2.90 6.27 -0.69
CA ILE A 15 2.51 5.17 0.18
C ILE A 15 1.49 5.65 1.22
N ASP A 16 1.75 6.78 1.85
CA ASP A 16 0.82 7.35 2.83
C ASP A 16 -0.52 7.66 2.20
N CYS A 17 -0.51 8.20 1.00
CA CYS A 17 -1.73 8.48 0.25
C CYS A 17 -2.53 7.19 -0.01
N VAL A 18 -1.87 6.16 -0.49
CA VAL A 18 -2.53 4.87 -0.77
C VAL A 18 -3.08 4.26 0.50
N LYS A 19 -2.34 4.32 1.60
CA LYS A 19 -2.82 3.79 2.89
C LYS A 19 -4.10 4.49 3.35
N ARG A 20 -4.17 5.80 3.20
CA ARG A 20 -5.40 6.55 3.52
C ARG A 20 -6.57 6.11 2.65
N GLU A 21 -6.32 5.96 1.36
CA GLU A 21 -7.36 5.54 0.41
C GLU A 21 -7.85 4.13 0.71
N VAL A 22 -6.96 3.22 1.06
CA VAL A 22 -7.33 1.87 1.46
C VAL A 22 -8.22 1.90 2.70
N GLY A 23 -7.84 2.71 3.69
CA GLY A 23 -8.64 2.87 4.91
C GLY A 23 -10.04 3.38 4.64
N LEU A 24 -10.15 4.38 3.77
CA LEU A 24 -11.46 4.93 3.38
C LEU A 24 -12.32 3.87 2.68
N ARG A 25 -11.73 3.07 1.80
CA ARG A 25 -12.45 2.03 1.09
C ARG A 25 -12.95 0.95 2.03
N TYR A 26 -12.17 0.57 3.02
CA TYR A 26 -12.60 -0.39 4.03
C TYR A 26 -13.83 0.10 4.80
N ALA A 27 -13.93 1.40 5.02
CA ALA A 27 -15.09 1.97 5.70
C ALA A 27 -16.32 2.06 4.79
N VAL A 28 -16.11 2.27 3.49
CA VAL A 28 -17.20 2.54 2.54
C VAL A 28 -17.76 1.25 1.92
N TYR A 29 -16.91 0.26 1.63
CA TYR A 29 -17.33 -0.95 0.93
C TYR A 29 -18.47 -1.70 1.62
N PRO A 30 -18.46 -1.90 2.94
CA PRO A 30 -19.57 -2.57 3.59
C PRO A 30 -20.91 -1.86 3.34
N LYS A 31 -20.90 -0.54 3.33
CA LYS A 31 -22.10 0.26 3.07
C LYS A 31 -22.59 0.10 1.63
N LEU A 32 -21.65 0.05 0.69
CA LEU A 32 -21.99 -0.15 -0.72
C LEU A 32 -22.55 -1.55 -0.97
N ILE A 33 -21.98 -2.56 -0.31
CA ILE A 33 -22.48 -3.93 -0.41
C ILE A 33 -23.89 -4.01 0.15
N THR A 34 -24.13 -3.44 1.32
CA THR A 34 -25.44 -3.46 1.96
C THR A 34 -26.49 -2.76 1.09
N SER A 35 -26.12 -1.65 0.44
CA SER A 35 -27.04 -0.90 -0.41
C SER A 35 -27.23 -1.47 -1.80
N GLY A 36 -26.52 -2.56 -2.13
CA GLY A 36 -26.60 -3.20 -3.44
C GLY A 36 -25.84 -2.50 -4.55
N LYS A 37 -25.04 -1.49 -4.22
CA LYS A 37 -24.25 -0.76 -5.23
C LYS A 37 -22.94 -1.46 -5.57
N MET A 38 -22.56 -2.45 -4.80
CA MET A 38 -21.32 -3.22 -5.00
C MET A 38 -21.52 -4.64 -4.52
N THR A 39 -20.97 -5.61 -5.24
CA THR A 39 -21.00 -7.00 -4.79
C THR A 39 -19.79 -7.30 -3.92
N LYS A 40 -19.86 -8.38 -3.16
CA LYS A 40 -18.72 -8.82 -2.34
C LYS A 40 -17.52 -9.14 -3.21
N GLU A 41 -17.74 -9.75 -4.37
CA GLU A 41 -16.66 -10.10 -5.30
C GLU A 41 -15.96 -8.85 -5.82
N GLN A 42 -16.73 -7.81 -6.15
CA GLN A 42 -16.16 -6.53 -6.58
C GLN A 42 -15.32 -5.92 -5.47
N ALA A 43 -15.83 -5.92 -4.24
CA ALA A 43 -15.12 -5.36 -3.10
C ALA A 43 -13.81 -6.11 -2.85
N GLU A 44 -13.84 -7.43 -2.91
CA GLU A 44 -12.63 -8.24 -2.70
C GLU A 44 -11.60 -7.99 -3.80
N LYS A 45 -12.05 -7.87 -5.04
CA LYS A 45 -11.16 -7.57 -6.15
C LYS A 45 -10.49 -6.22 -5.98
N GLU A 46 -11.27 -5.19 -5.62
CA GLU A 46 -10.73 -3.84 -5.40
C GLU A 46 -9.73 -3.82 -4.26
N LYS A 47 -10.02 -4.52 -3.18
CA LYS A 47 -9.08 -4.63 -2.06
C LYS A 47 -7.76 -5.26 -2.49
N ARG A 48 -7.82 -6.36 -3.24
CA ARG A 48 -6.61 -7.04 -3.70
C ARG A 48 -5.79 -6.14 -4.61
N LEU A 49 -6.44 -5.39 -5.50
CA LEU A 49 -5.74 -4.46 -6.39
C LEU A 49 -5.05 -3.35 -5.61
N MET A 50 -5.73 -2.79 -4.61
CA MET A 50 -5.14 -1.74 -3.78
C MET A 50 -3.97 -2.24 -2.96
N TYR A 51 -4.05 -3.47 -2.44
CA TYR A 51 -2.92 -4.08 -1.76
C TYR A 51 -1.74 -4.31 -2.69
N ALA A 52 -2.02 -4.74 -3.93
CA ALA A 52 -0.96 -4.93 -4.91
C ALA A 52 -0.25 -3.61 -5.22
N VAL A 53 -1.00 -2.52 -5.36
CA VAL A 53 -0.43 -1.19 -5.57
C VAL A 53 0.44 -0.80 -4.38
N GLN A 54 -0.07 -0.99 -3.17
CA GLN A 54 0.66 -0.64 -1.96
C GLN A 54 1.97 -1.44 -1.84
N ARG A 55 1.93 -2.72 -2.14
CA ARG A 55 3.13 -3.56 -2.11
C ARG A 55 4.15 -3.14 -3.16
N CYS A 56 3.67 -2.80 -4.35
CA CYS A 56 4.54 -2.33 -5.42
C CYS A 56 5.26 -1.06 -5.01
N LEU A 57 4.54 -0.10 -4.43
CA LEU A 57 5.12 1.14 -3.95
C LEU A 57 6.10 0.89 -2.80
N GLN A 58 5.75 0.00 -1.89
CA GLN A 58 6.63 -0.32 -0.76
C GLN A 58 7.95 -0.94 -1.22
N LYS A 59 7.91 -1.84 -2.19
CA LYS A 59 9.13 -2.43 -2.74
C LYS A 59 10.01 -1.37 -3.40
N ASN A 60 9.40 -0.45 -4.15
CA ASN A 60 10.15 0.63 -4.78
C ASN A 60 10.74 1.57 -3.74
N TYR A 61 9.98 1.87 -2.70
CA TYR A 61 10.43 2.69 -1.58
C TYR A 61 11.65 2.08 -0.91
N ASP A 62 11.56 0.79 -0.56
CA ASP A 62 12.63 0.09 0.11
C ASP A 62 13.89 0.03 -0.77
N GLY A 63 13.71 -0.17 -2.09
CA GLY A 63 14.82 -0.22 -3.03
C GLY A 63 15.51 1.13 -3.26
N LYS A 64 14.80 2.25 -3.01
CA LYS A 64 15.36 3.60 -3.16
C LYS A 64 15.85 4.18 -1.85
N ALA A 65 15.64 3.49 -0.74
CA ALA A 65 16.10 3.97 0.57
C ALA A 65 17.62 4.04 0.59
N PRO A 66 18.21 4.97 1.35
CA PRO A 66 19.66 5.01 1.55
C PRO A 66 20.18 3.67 2.05
N ALA A 67 21.41 3.33 1.71
CA ALA A 67 21.98 2.01 2.01
C ALA A 67 21.84 1.62 3.48
N GLU A 68 22.01 2.57 4.38
CA GLU A 68 21.88 2.33 5.82
C GLU A 68 20.47 1.89 6.20
N VAL A 69 19.47 2.55 5.63
CA VAL A 69 18.07 2.23 5.89
C VAL A 69 17.70 0.89 5.28
N GLN A 70 18.18 0.62 4.06
CA GLN A 70 17.93 -0.65 3.40
C GLN A 70 18.48 -1.81 4.21
N GLN A 71 19.67 -1.67 4.73
CA GLN A 71 20.31 -2.71 5.53
C GLN A 71 19.52 -2.96 6.82
N ALA A 72 19.04 -1.91 7.47
CA ALA A 72 18.21 -2.03 8.65
C ALA A 72 16.91 -2.76 8.35
N LEU A 73 16.27 -2.46 7.21
CA LEU A 73 15.03 -3.11 6.79
C LEU A 73 15.24 -4.61 6.55
N PHE A 74 16.34 -4.96 5.87
CA PHE A 74 16.62 -6.37 5.57
C PHE A 74 17.00 -7.18 6.80
N ASN A 75 17.60 -6.54 7.79
CA ASN A 75 18.07 -7.23 8.98
C ASN A 75 16.98 -7.35 10.06
N THR A 76 15.77 -6.88 9.78
CA THR A 76 14.69 -6.87 10.78
C THR A 76 13.75 -8.05 10.53
N GLU A 77 13.79 -9.04 11.41
CA GLU A 77 12.81 -10.13 11.41
C GLU A 77 11.38 -9.58 11.53
N LEU A 78 11.22 -8.53 12.29
CA LEU A 78 9.94 -7.88 12.51
C LEU A 78 9.34 -7.35 11.21
N TYR A 79 10.16 -6.80 10.34
CA TYR A 79 9.72 -6.31 9.04
C TYR A 79 9.11 -7.44 8.20
N LYS A 80 9.78 -8.57 8.15
CA LYS A 80 9.29 -9.72 7.41
C LYS A 80 8.00 -10.28 7.98
N LYS A 81 7.88 -10.30 9.28
CA LYS A 81 6.66 -10.76 9.96
C LYS A 81 5.49 -9.83 9.70
N GLN A 82 5.74 -8.53 9.72
CA GLN A 82 4.71 -7.54 9.42
C GLN A 82 4.18 -7.69 8.00
N GLU A 83 5.05 -7.98 7.06
CA GLU A 83 4.64 -8.20 5.68
C GLU A 83 3.70 -9.39 5.57
N ARG A 84 3.95 -10.47 6.30
CA ARG A 84 3.06 -11.63 6.32
C ARG A 84 1.72 -11.33 6.96
N ASN A 85 1.73 -10.59 8.05
CA ASN A 85 0.52 -10.32 8.81
C ASN A 85 -0.39 -9.30 8.15
N PHE A 86 0.10 -8.65 7.14
CA PHE A 86 -0.66 -7.67 6.40
C PHE A 86 -1.80 -8.30 5.60
N TYR A 87 -1.67 -9.55 5.28
CA TYR A 87 -2.60 -10.29 4.45
C TYR A 87 -3.23 -11.44 5.21
#